data_955c5ae8b823874f6f0a05f7b407d759
#
_entry.id   955c5ae8b823874f6f0a05f7b407d759
#
_cell.length_a   1.000
_cell.length_b   1.000
_cell.length_c   1.000
_cell.angle_alpha   90.00
_cell.angle_beta   90.00
_cell.angle_gamma   90.00
#
_symmetry.space_group_name_H-M   'P 1'
#
loop_
_entity.id
_entity.type
_entity.pdbx_description
1 polymer ?
#
loop_
_entity_poly.entity_id
_entity_poly.type
_entity_poly.pdbx_seq_one_letter_code
_entity_poly.pdbx_strand_id
1 'polypeptide(L)'
;VCSVFEGFMDFLSAATLGLATSDSLVLNSVANVGKAVKHLDGYGRIDCYLDRDEAGRRAMEALRTRYGGKVTDRSGIYQGCKDLNEYLQQVSRKQQKNNNLKIKE
;
A
#
# COMPACT_ATOMS: atom_id res chain seq x y z
N VAL A 1 -10.75 -10.49 1.33
CA VAL A 1 -9.57 -9.71 0.87
C VAL A 1 -8.88 -9.09 2.06
N CYS A 2 -7.58 -9.19 2.12
CA CYS A 2 -6.78 -8.48 3.09
C CYS A 2 -5.77 -7.59 2.35
N SER A 3 -5.68 -6.33 2.77
CA SER A 3 -4.69 -5.39 2.25
C SER A 3 -3.49 -5.36 3.18
N VAL A 4 -2.28 -5.43 2.61
CA VAL A 4 -1.04 -5.45 3.37
C VAL A 4 -0.27 -4.16 3.13
N PHE A 5 0.10 -3.48 4.20
CA PHE A 5 0.84 -2.21 4.17
C PHE A 5 2.15 -2.37 4.93
N GLU A 6 3.20 -1.71 4.43
CA GLU A 6 4.49 -1.73 5.10
C GLU A 6 4.48 -0.88 6.37
N GLY A 7 3.89 0.32 6.31
CA GLY A 7 3.81 1.23 7.44
C GLY A 7 2.40 1.74 7.71
N PHE A 8 2.19 2.24 8.93
CA PHE A 8 0.89 2.75 9.34
C PHE A 8 0.44 3.97 8.52
N MET A 9 1.39 4.83 8.12
CA MET A 9 1.07 6.00 7.30
C MET A 9 0.56 5.60 5.93
N ASP A 10 1.05 4.51 5.36
CA ASP A 10 0.54 3.99 4.09
C ASP A 10 -0.89 3.48 4.23
N PHE A 11 -1.20 2.84 5.34
CA PHE A 11 -2.56 2.41 5.64
C PHE A 11 -3.51 3.62 5.73
N LEU A 12 -3.11 4.67 6.43
CA LEU A 12 -3.92 5.90 6.53
C LEU A 12 -4.11 6.54 5.15
N SER A 13 -3.06 6.55 4.33
CA SER A 13 -3.13 7.08 2.97
C SER A 13 -4.10 6.29 2.11
N ALA A 14 -4.08 4.96 2.21
CA ALA A 14 -5.02 4.10 1.49
C ALA A 14 -6.46 4.35 1.93
N ALA A 15 -6.69 4.52 3.23
CA ALA A 15 -8.02 4.83 3.76
C ALA A 15 -8.53 6.16 3.20
N THR A 16 -7.66 7.18 3.16
CA THR A 16 -7.99 8.49 2.62
C THR A 16 -8.34 8.41 1.14
N LEU A 17 -7.65 7.58 0.37
CA LEU A 17 -7.87 7.40 -1.06
C LEU A 17 -9.03 6.44 -1.38
N GLY A 18 -9.65 5.84 -0.37
CA GLY A 18 -10.74 4.88 -0.56
C GLY A 18 -10.28 3.49 -0.99
N LEU A 19 -9.00 3.17 -0.81
CA LEU A 19 -8.43 1.88 -1.21
C LEU A 19 -8.51 0.81 -0.12
N ALA A 20 -8.51 1.22 1.16
CA ALA A 20 -8.58 0.30 2.29
C ALA A 20 -10.04 0.06 2.68
N THR A 21 -10.72 -0.81 1.95
CA THR A 21 -12.17 -1.05 2.10
C THR A 21 -12.50 -2.34 2.83
N SER A 22 -11.51 -3.12 3.21
CA SER A 22 -11.68 -4.39 3.92
C SER A 22 -10.58 -4.54 4.97
N ASP A 23 -10.34 -5.78 5.42
CA ASP A 23 -9.33 -6.05 6.43
C ASP A 23 -7.95 -5.59 5.97
N SER A 24 -7.17 -5.09 6.91
CA SER A 24 -5.82 -4.59 6.63
C SER A 24 -4.82 -5.14 7.64
N LEU A 25 -3.62 -5.44 7.15
CA LEU A 25 -2.49 -5.86 7.97
C LEU A 25 -1.35 -4.87 7.77
N VAL A 26 -0.87 -4.27 8.85
CA VAL A 26 0.25 -3.33 8.83
C VAL A 26 1.47 -4.02 9.40
N LEU A 27 2.53 -4.15 8.60
CA LEU A 27 3.74 -4.86 9.02
C LEU A 27 4.59 -4.06 10.01
N ASN A 28 4.60 -2.74 9.87
CA ASN A 28 5.47 -1.79 10.59
C ASN A 28 6.96 -1.93 10.24
N SER A 29 7.35 -3.03 9.65
CA SER A 29 8.69 -3.27 9.12
C SER A 29 8.62 -4.52 8.25
N VAL A 30 9.35 -4.55 7.13
CA VAL A 30 9.45 -5.75 6.29
C VAL A 30 10.06 -6.93 7.05
N ALA A 31 10.83 -6.67 8.11
CA ALA A 31 11.36 -7.73 8.98
C ALA A 31 10.27 -8.54 9.66
N ASN A 32 9.06 -7.99 9.79
CA ASN A 32 7.94 -8.66 10.44
C ASN A 32 7.12 -9.56 9.51
N VAL A 33 7.47 -9.64 8.22
CA VAL A 33 6.75 -10.47 7.25
C VAL A 33 6.60 -11.91 7.74
N GLY A 34 7.69 -12.51 8.20
CA GLY A 34 7.67 -13.90 8.66
C GLY A 34 6.72 -14.16 9.82
N LYS A 35 6.55 -13.18 10.71
CA LYS A 35 5.63 -13.29 11.85
C LYS A 35 4.18 -13.01 11.46
N ALA A 36 3.98 -12.17 10.47
CA ALA A 36 2.66 -11.69 10.08
C ALA A 36 1.94 -12.60 9.09
N VAL A 37 2.68 -13.38 8.30
CA VAL A 37 2.08 -14.12 7.18
C VAL A 37 0.96 -15.06 7.61
N LYS A 38 1.06 -15.68 8.79
CA LYS A 38 0.02 -16.61 9.25
C LYS A 38 -1.35 -15.96 9.36
N HIS A 39 -1.40 -14.65 9.58
CA HIS A 39 -2.67 -13.90 9.65
C HIS A 39 -3.35 -13.80 8.30
N LEU A 40 -2.63 -14.10 7.22
CA LEU A 40 -3.15 -14.01 5.85
C LEU A 40 -3.67 -15.34 5.33
N ASP A 41 -3.47 -16.44 6.06
CA ASP A 41 -3.76 -17.80 5.58
C ASP A 41 -5.23 -18.00 5.19
N GLY A 42 -6.15 -17.35 5.88
CA GLY A 42 -7.60 -17.50 5.66
C GLY A 42 -8.18 -16.64 4.54
N TYR A 43 -7.38 -15.80 3.91
CA TYR A 43 -7.88 -14.88 2.88
C TYR A 43 -7.73 -15.49 1.48
N GLY A 44 -8.74 -15.25 0.64
CA GLY A 44 -8.70 -15.70 -0.77
C GLY A 44 -7.96 -14.76 -1.68
N ARG A 45 -7.76 -13.50 -1.27
CA ARG A 45 -6.99 -12.51 -2.01
C ARG A 45 -6.24 -11.61 -1.06
N ILE A 46 -4.99 -11.31 -1.41
CA ILE A 46 -4.10 -10.46 -0.63
C ILE A 46 -3.58 -9.35 -1.55
N ASP A 47 -3.97 -8.11 -1.26
CA ASP A 47 -3.55 -6.94 -2.02
C ASP A 47 -2.40 -6.26 -1.28
N CYS A 48 -1.25 -6.10 -1.93
CA CYS A 48 -0.04 -5.60 -1.28
C CYS A 48 0.30 -4.19 -1.75
N TYR A 49 0.45 -3.29 -0.78
CA TYR A 49 0.84 -1.89 -0.96
C TYR A 49 2.18 -1.66 -0.26
N LEU A 50 3.22 -2.30 -0.78
CA LEU A 50 4.55 -2.23 -0.19
C LEU A 50 5.39 -1.14 -0.86
N ASP A 51 6.48 -0.73 -0.21
CA ASP A 51 7.36 0.30 -0.74
C ASP A 51 8.01 -0.15 -2.04
N ARG A 52 8.27 0.79 -2.93
CA ARG A 52 8.92 0.53 -4.22
C ARG A 52 10.43 0.62 -4.05
N ASP A 53 10.97 -0.23 -3.19
CA ASP A 53 12.41 -0.34 -2.93
C ASP A 53 12.79 -1.82 -2.80
N GLU A 54 14.07 -2.09 -2.54
CA GLU A 54 14.60 -3.44 -2.42
C GLU A 54 13.92 -4.23 -1.31
N ALA A 55 13.73 -3.60 -0.15
CA ALA A 55 13.09 -4.26 1.00
C ALA A 55 11.65 -4.63 0.69
N GLY A 56 10.91 -3.74 0.03
CA GLY A 56 9.54 -4.00 -0.38
C GLY A 56 9.44 -5.12 -1.39
N ARG A 57 10.37 -5.20 -2.34
CA ARG A 57 10.42 -6.29 -3.31
C ARG A 57 10.67 -7.64 -2.65
N ARG A 58 11.57 -7.68 -1.67
CA ARG A 58 11.85 -8.92 -0.92
C ARG A 58 10.63 -9.40 -0.16
N ALA A 59 9.90 -8.47 0.45
CA ALA A 59 8.66 -8.78 1.15
C ALA A 59 7.62 -9.34 0.17
N MET A 60 7.49 -8.75 -1.01
CA MET A 60 6.59 -9.27 -2.05
C MET A 60 6.95 -10.68 -2.46
N GLU A 61 8.24 -10.96 -2.66
CA GLU A 61 8.69 -12.30 -3.04
C GLU A 61 8.36 -13.33 -1.96
N ALA A 62 8.55 -12.98 -0.69
CA ALA A 62 8.22 -13.86 0.43
C ALA A 62 6.73 -14.17 0.46
N LEU A 63 5.88 -13.18 0.23
CA LEU A 63 4.43 -13.38 0.19
C LEU A 63 4.01 -14.23 -1.01
N ARG A 64 4.60 -14.00 -2.17
CA ARG A 64 4.32 -14.80 -3.38
C ARG A 64 4.75 -16.25 -3.22
N THR A 65 5.87 -16.48 -2.56
CA THR A 65 6.36 -17.83 -2.31
C THR A 65 5.37 -18.62 -1.47
N ARG A 66 4.76 -17.99 -0.48
CA ARG A 66 3.79 -18.66 0.40
C ARG A 66 2.39 -18.76 -0.20
N TYR A 67 1.90 -17.70 -0.85
CA TYR A 67 0.48 -17.59 -1.25
C TYR A 67 0.25 -17.64 -2.76
N GLY A 68 1.29 -17.51 -3.56
CA GLY A 68 1.18 -17.64 -5.02
C GLY A 68 0.16 -16.71 -5.64
N GLY A 69 -0.78 -17.26 -6.37
CA GLY A 69 -1.78 -16.50 -7.12
C GLY A 69 -2.77 -15.68 -6.31
N LYS A 70 -2.81 -15.86 -4.99
CA LYS A 70 -3.64 -15.02 -4.11
C LYS A 70 -3.10 -13.60 -3.96
N VAL A 71 -1.82 -13.40 -4.23
CA VAL A 71 -1.12 -12.12 -3.97
C VAL A 71 -1.18 -11.24 -5.20
N THR A 72 -1.64 -10.01 -5.02
CA THR A 72 -1.66 -8.98 -6.05
C THR A 72 -0.80 -7.81 -5.60
N ASP A 73 0.15 -7.40 -6.44
CA ASP A 73 0.98 -6.23 -6.20
C ASP A 73 0.22 -4.99 -6.67
N ARG A 74 -0.10 -4.09 -5.73
CA ARG A 74 -0.84 -2.87 -6.02
C ARG A 74 0.06 -1.64 -6.13
N SER A 75 1.38 -1.83 -6.12
CA SER A 75 2.34 -0.71 -6.15
C SER A 75 2.28 0.09 -7.45
N GLY A 76 1.66 -0.42 -8.49
CA GLY A 76 1.45 0.32 -9.74
C GLY A 76 0.61 1.58 -9.57
N ILE A 77 -0.23 1.66 -8.53
CA ILE A 77 -1.05 2.83 -8.23
C ILE A 77 -0.16 4.05 -7.93
N TYR A 78 0.97 3.83 -7.26
CA TYR A 78 1.90 4.90 -6.87
C TYR A 78 3.22 4.83 -7.64
N GLN A 79 3.14 4.45 -8.90
CA GLN A 79 4.31 4.45 -9.79
C GLN A 79 4.93 5.84 -9.84
N GLY A 80 6.26 5.93 -9.71
CA GLY A 80 6.96 7.20 -9.63
C GLY A 80 7.15 7.70 -8.19
N CYS A 81 6.50 7.07 -7.22
CA CYS A 81 6.66 7.36 -5.81
C CYS A 81 7.24 6.15 -5.08
N LYS A 82 7.91 6.38 -3.97
CA LYS A 82 8.45 5.29 -3.16
C LYS A 82 7.35 4.48 -2.48
N ASP A 83 6.33 5.17 -1.98
CA ASP A 83 5.24 4.55 -1.23
C ASP A 83 3.92 5.29 -1.46
N LEU A 84 2.86 4.73 -0.90
CA LEU A 84 1.51 5.25 -1.07
C LEU A 84 1.33 6.62 -0.38
N ASN A 85 2.00 6.82 0.75
CA ASN A 85 1.92 8.10 1.46
C ASN A 85 2.49 9.25 0.61
N GLU A 86 3.62 9.04 -0.05
CA GLU A 86 4.20 10.02 -0.95
C GLU A 86 3.25 10.32 -2.12
N TYR A 87 2.62 9.29 -2.66
CA TYR A 87 1.63 9.45 -3.74
C TYR A 87 0.45 10.31 -3.28
N LEU A 88 -0.10 10.05 -2.10
CA LEU A 88 -1.20 10.86 -1.55
C LEU A 88 -0.81 12.33 -1.42
N GLN A 89 0.39 12.59 -0.94
CA GLN A 89 0.90 13.96 -0.80
C GLN A 89 0.96 14.67 -2.15
N GLN A 90 1.40 13.99 -3.20
CA GLN A 90 1.44 14.56 -4.54
C GLN A 90 0.04 14.87 -5.08
N VAL A 91 -0.90 13.96 -4.92
CA VAL A 91 -2.29 14.16 -5.35
C VAL A 91 -2.92 15.32 -4.63
N SER A 92 -2.72 15.43 -3.32
CA SER A 92 -3.26 16.51 -2.50
C SER A 92 -2.70 17.87 -2.93
N ARG A 93 -1.42 17.94 -3.23
CA ARG A 93 -0.79 19.18 -3.72
C ARG A 93 -1.37 19.62 -5.07
N LYS A 94 -1.62 18.69 -5.98
CA LYS A 94 -2.24 19.01 -7.27
C LYS A 94 -3.66 19.53 -7.11
N GLN A 95 -4.45 18.92 -6.24
CA GLN A 95 -5.81 19.38 -5.95
C GLN A 95 -5.81 20.78 -5.36
N GLN A 96 -4.92 21.05 -4.42
CA GLN A 96 -4.78 22.36 -3.80
C GLN A 96 -4.43 23.44 -4.84
N LYS A 97 -3.52 23.12 -5.76
CA LYS A 97 -3.12 24.02 -6.84
C LYS A 97 -4.31 24.35 -7.74
N ASN A 98 -5.10 23.35 -8.12
CA ASN A 98 -6.29 23.54 -8.95
C ASN A 98 -7.35 24.39 -8.22
N ASN A 99 -7.54 24.17 -6.94
CA ASN A 99 -8.49 24.95 -6.15
C ASN A 99 -8.04 26.41 -6.05
N ASN A 100 -6.75 26.65 -5.88
CA ASN A 100 -6.21 28.01 -5.84
C ASN A 100 -6.40 28.74 -7.18
N LEU A 101 -6.25 28.04 -8.29
CA LEU A 101 -6.53 28.62 -9.61
C LEU A 101 -8.01 28.98 -9.79
N LYS A 102 -8.91 28.18 -9.27
CA LYS A 102 -10.34 28.47 -9.29
C LYS A 102 -10.70 29.71 -8.48
N ILE A 103 -10.04 29.90 -7.36
CA ILE A 103 -10.28 31.06 -6.48
C ILE A 103 -9.87 32.37 -7.16
N LYS A 104 -8.87 32.34 -8.02
CA LYS A 104 -8.37 33.53 -8.72
C LYS A 104 -9.30 34.02 -9.82
N GLU A 105 -10.19 33.21 -10.27
CA GLU A 105 -11.19 33.59 -11.25
C GLU A 105 -12.28 34.46 -10.63
#